data_2458eaec9844c93c724010dac4df52df
#
_entry.id   2458eaec9844c93c724010dac4df52df
#
_cell.length_a   1.000
_cell.length_b   1.000
_cell.length_c   1.000
_cell.angle_alpha   90.00
_cell.angle_beta   90.00
_cell.angle_gamma   90.00
#
_symmetry.space_group_name_H-M   'P 1'
#
loop_
_entity.id
_entity.type
_entity.pdbx_description
1 polymer ?
#
loop_
_entity_poly.entity_id
_entity_poly.type
_entity_poly.pdbx_seq_one_letter_code
_entity_poly.pdbx_strand_id
1 'polypeptide(L)'
;HSHDHGSADHLAIEGFTSLSFSSSQPFDLRAFQNFLDNHLPESVFRAKGILWFKESERRHVFHLAGKRFSIDDSDWKGARKNQLVLIGRDLDHDQLRHQLQDCVVVSVD
;
A
#
# COMPACT_ATOMS: atom_id res chain seq x y z
N HIS A 1 -31.71 -5.93 -0.56
CA HIS A 1 -30.97 -5.71 0.65
C HIS A 1 -29.51 -6.04 0.43
N SER A 2 -28.65 -5.81 1.22
CA SER A 2 -27.25 -6.21 1.23
C SER A 2 -26.47 -6.19 -0.09
N HIS A 3 -26.96 -5.54 -1.10
CA HIS A 3 -26.21 -5.43 -2.36
C HIS A 3 -24.95 -4.63 -2.17
N ASP A 4 -24.97 -3.71 -1.24
CA ASP A 4 -23.84 -2.87 -0.98
C ASP A 4 -22.64 -3.65 -0.48
N HIS A 5 -22.91 -4.81 0.07
CA HIS A 5 -21.86 -5.65 0.62
C HIS A 5 -21.39 -6.72 -0.33
N GLY A 6 -22.01 -6.83 -1.49
CA GLY A 6 -21.75 -7.92 -2.40
C GLY A 6 -20.30 -8.06 -2.77
N SER A 7 -19.65 -6.94 -3.03
CA SER A 7 -18.25 -6.95 -3.42
C SER A 7 -17.34 -7.44 -2.29
N ALA A 8 -17.54 -6.92 -1.08
CA ALA A 8 -16.74 -7.30 0.07
C ALA A 8 -17.02 -8.75 0.46
N ASP A 9 -18.29 -9.14 0.44
CA ASP A 9 -18.68 -10.49 0.78
C ASP A 9 -18.10 -11.49 -0.22
N HIS A 10 -18.12 -11.12 -1.48
CA HIS A 10 -17.57 -11.95 -2.53
C HIS A 10 -16.07 -12.19 -2.33
N LEU A 11 -15.34 -11.14 -2.02
CA LEU A 11 -13.91 -11.26 -1.75
C LEU A 11 -13.65 -12.17 -0.56
N ALA A 12 -14.45 -12.03 0.49
CA ALA A 12 -14.28 -12.86 1.68
C ALA A 12 -14.55 -14.33 1.39
N ILE A 13 -15.58 -14.61 0.61
CA ILE A 13 -15.95 -15.99 0.27
C ILE A 13 -14.82 -16.67 -0.51
N GLU A 14 -14.14 -15.90 -1.36
CA GLU A 14 -13.08 -16.48 -2.18
C GLU A 14 -11.70 -16.40 -1.53
N GLY A 15 -11.66 -15.96 -0.28
CA GLY A 15 -10.38 -15.84 0.42
C GLY A 15 -9.61 -14.59 0.10
N PHE A 16 -10.15 -13.75 -0.77
CA PHE A 16 -9.53 -12.48 -1.09
C PHE A 16 -9.81 -11.46 -0.01
N THR A 17 -8.80 -10.70 0.34
CA THR A 17 -8.96 -9.61 1.30
C THR A 17 -8.24 -8.39 0.77
N SER A 18 -8.59 -7.26 1.33
CA SER A 18 -7.90 -6.02 1.02
C SER A 18 -7.40 -5.38 2.30
N LEU A 19 -6.28 -4.72 2.18
CA LEU A 19 -5.66 -3.99 3.28
C LEU A 19 -5.44 -2.56 2.83
N SER A 20 -5.93 -1.61 3.62
CA SER A 20 -5.68 -0.19 3.37
C SER A 20 -4.69 0.32 4.40
N PHE A 21 -3.72 1.08 3.95
CA PHE A 21 -2.74 1.71 4.82
C PHE A 21 -2.61 3.17 4.43
N SER A 22 -2.55 4.05 5.42
CA SER A 22 -2.32 5.46 5.17
C SER A 22 -1.39 6.02 6.23
N SER A 23 -0.70 7.09 5.88
CA SER A 23 0.25 7.71 6.78
C SER A 23 0.33 9.20 6.44
N SER A 24 0.44 10.03 7.48
CA SER A 24 0.65 11.47 7.32
C SER A 24 2.13 11.83 7.40
N GLN A 25 3.00 10.84 7.43
CA GLN A 25 4.44 11.01 7.37
C GLN A 25 4.98 10.24 6.18
N PRO A 26 6.11 10.66 5.60
CA PRO A 26 6.61 9.99 4.41
C PRO A 26 7.21 8.62 4.69
N PHE A 27 7.29 7.82 3.65
CA PHE A 27 8.06 6.58 3.67
C PHE A 27 9.52 6.87 3.45
N ASP A 28 10.37 6.02 4.02
CA ASP A 28 11.76 5.93 3.63
C ASP A 28 11.82 5.07 2.37
N LEU A 29 12.40 5.59 1.30
CA LEU A 29 12.41 4.90 0.01
C LEU A 29 13.08 3.52 0.10
N ARG A 30 14.22 3.44 0.75
CA ARG A 30 14.94 2.20 0.90
C ARG A 30 14.14 1.15 1.66
N ALA A 31 13.52 1.59 2.75
CA ALA A 31 12.70 0.70 3.55
C ALA A 31 11.52 0.17 2.76
N PHE A 32 10.89 1.03 1.96
CA PHE A 32 9.77 0.60 1.15
C PHE A 32 10.21 -0.36 0.06
N GLN A 33 11.35 -0.12 -0.57
CA GLN A 33 11.90 -1.04 -1.55
C GLN A 33 12.18 -2.41 -0.94
N ASN A 34 12.75 -2.41 0.26
CA ASN A 34 12.99 -3.64 0.97
C ASN A 34 11.70 -4.38 1.29
N PHE A 35 10.65 -3.62 1.64
CA PHE A 35 9.36 -4.22 1.88
C PHE A 35 8.85 -4.91 0.61
N LEU A 36 8.92 -4.24 -0.53
CA LEU A 36 8.46 -4.83 -1.79
C LEU A 36 9.25 -6.08 -2.16
N ASP A 37 10.55 -6.05 -1.94
CA ASP A 37 11.42 -7.14 -2.37
C ASP A 37 11.38 -8.34 -1.44
N ASN A 38 11.20 -8.12 -0.15
CA ASN A 38 11.40 -9.17 0.83
C ASN A 38 10.21 -9.49 1.71
N HIS A 39 9.22 -8.61 1.78
CA HIS A 39 8.12 -8.77 2.73
C HIS A 39 6.74 -8.79 2.09
N LEU A 40 6.62 -8.31 0.86
CA LEU A 40 5.33 -8.34 0.19
C LEU A 40 4.99 -9.78 -0.17
N PRO A 41 3.88 -10.33 0.36
CA PRO A 41 3.52 -11.72 0.07
C PRO A 41 3.22 -11.92 -1.41
N GLU A 42 3.57 -13.09 -1.94
CA GLU A 42 3.23 -13.42 -3.32
C GLU A 42 1.73 -13.51 -3.53
N SER A 43 0.98 -13.70 -2.44
CA SER A 43 -0.47 -13.76 -2.51
C SER A 43 -1.10 -12.39 -2.80
N VAL A 44 -0.35 -11.30 -2.64
CA VAL A 44 -0.81 -9.98 -3.08
C VAL A 44 -0.69 -9.92 -4.58
N PHE A 45 -1.81 -9.79 -5.28
CA PHE A 45 -1.78 -9.77 -6.74
C PHE A 45 -2.16 -8.40 -7.31
N ARG A 46 -2.64 -7.50 -6.46
CA ARG A 46 -2.93 -6.13 -6.87
C ARG A 46 -2.59 -5.17 -5.75
N ALA A 47 -2.08 -4.04 -6.15
CA ALA A 47 -1.86 -2.95 -5.21
C ALA A 47 -1.98 -1.64 -5.96
N LYS A 48 -2.37 -0.61 -5.25
CA LYS A 48 -2.55 0.70 -5.83
C LYS A 48 -2.40 1.72 -4.72
N GLY A 49 -1.75 2.81 -5.04
CA GLY A 49 -1.65 3.83 -4.02
C GLY A 49 -0.88 5.04 -4.43
N ILE A 50 -0.91 6.01 -3.53
CA ILE A 50 -0.16 7.24 -3.63
C ILE A 50 0.95 7.15 -2.60
N LEU A 51 2.18 7.39 -3.02
CA LEU A 51 3.33 7.25 -2.15
C LEU A 51 4.05 8.59 -2.01
N TRP A 52 4.42 8.89 -0.79
CA TRP A 52 5.19 10.06 -0.43
C TRP A 52 6.50 9.57 0.18
N PHE A 53 7.62 9.83 -0.52
CA PHE A 53 8.94 9.45 -0.03
C PHE A 53 9.67 10.67 0.49
N LYS A 54 10.35 10.52 1.62
CA LYS A 54 11.12 11.64 2.17
C LYS A 54 12.22 12.10 1.22
N GLU A 55 12.67 11.22 0.34
CA GLU A 55 13.76 11.49 -0.61
C GLU A 55 13.30 12.21 -1.87
N SER A 56 12.00 12.41 -2.03
CA SER A 56 11.46 13.00 -3.26
C SER A 56 10.37 14.00 -2.94
N GLU A 57 10.34 15.08 -3.69
CA GLU A 57 9.28 16.07 -3.56
C GLU A 57 8.09 15.76 -4.45
N ARG A 58 8.14 14.65 -5.18
CA ARG A 58 7.11 14.29 -6.13
C ARG A 58 6.07 13.35 -5.50
N ARG A 59 4.88 13.39 -6.05
CA ARG A 59 3.82 12.47 -5.71
C ARG A 59 3.99 11.24 -6.59
N HIS A 60 4.12 10.08 -5.98
CA HIS A 60 4.30 8.85 -6.75
C HIS A 60 3.02 8.04 -6.74
N VAL A 61 2.63 7.55 -7.90
CA VAL A 61 1.46 6.69 -8.03
C VAL A 61 1.94 5.29 -8.35
N PHE A 62 1.60 4.36 -7.48
CA PHE A 62 2.07 2.99 -7.52
C PHE A 62 0.96 2.05 -7.95
N HIS A 63 1.29 1.14 -8.86
CA HIS A 63 0.39 0.08 -9.30
C HIS A 63 1.12 -1.24 -9.32
N LEU A 64 0.48 -2.26 -8.79
CA LEU A 64 0.95 -3.63 -8.91
C LEU A 64 -0.17 -4.46 -9.51
N ALA A 65 0.13 -5.22 -10.55
CA ALA A 65 -0.80 -6.16 -11.15
C ALA A 65 -0.04 -7.44 -11.45
N GLY A 66 -0.36 -8.50 -10.72
CA GLY A 66 0.39 -9.74 -10.80
C GLY A 66 1.81 -9.53 -10.30
N LYS A 67 2.79 -9.76 -11.15
CA LYS A 67 4.21 -9.59 -10.80
C LYS A 67 4.79 -8.31 -11.36
N ARG A 68 3.97 -7.48 -11.98
CA ARG A 68 4.43 -6.24 -12.58
C ARG A 68 4.01 -5.07 -11.76
N PHE A 69 4.91 -4.16 -11.55
CA PHE A 69 4.53 -2.90 -10.92
C PHE A 69 5.07 -1.73 -11.71
N SER A 70 4.43 -0.59 -11.52
CA SER A 70 4.85 0.64 -12.13
C SER A 70 4.72 1.77 -11.12
N ILE A 71 5.55 2.77 -11.28
CA ILE A 71 5.49 3.97 -10.46
C ILE A 71 5.58 5.16 -11.40
N ASP A 72 4.58 6.02 -11.34
CA ASP A 72 4.57 7.28 -12.07
C ASP A 72 4.67 8.41 -11.08
N ASP A 73 5.16 9.55 -11.51
CA ASP A 73 5.27 10.68 -10.61
C ASP A 73 4.58 11.91 -11.18
N SER A 74 4.20 12.81 -10.29
CA SER A 74 3.51 14.04 -10.63
C SER A 74 3.70 15.03 -9.49
N ASP A 75 3.14 16.23 -9.66
CA ASP A 75 3.17 17.22 -8.61
C ASP A 75 2.07 16.96 -7.58
N TRP A 76 2.35 17.32 -6.35
CA TRP A 76 1.33 17.28 -5.32
C TRP A 76 0.32 18.40 -5.53
N LYS A 77 -0.93 18.08 -5.20
CA LYS A 77 -2.01 19.07 -5.18
C LYS A 77 -2.70 18.93 -3.85
N GLY A 78 -2.21 19.62 -2.86
CA GLY A 78 -2.75 19.54 -1.52
C GLY A 78 -1.82 18.81 -0.57
N ALA A 79 -2.36 18.30 0.51
CA ALA A 79 -1.57 17.66 1.55
C ALA A 79 -0.88 16.40 1.05
N ARG A 80 0.36 16.23 1.48
CA ARG A 80 1.13 15.04 1.14
C ARG A 80 0.76 13.91 2.10
N LYS A 81 0.68 12.72 1.57
CA LYS A 81 0.32 11.54 2.37
C LYS A 81 0.69 10.28 1.62
N ASN A 82 0.77 9.19 2.38
CA ASN A 82 0.78 7.86 1.81
C ASN A 82 -0.60 7.27 1.92
N GLN A 83 -1.02 6.58 0.87
CA GLN A 83 -2.32 5.92 0.86
C GLN A 83 -2.19 4.72 -0.07
N LEU A 84 -2.25 3.52 0.49
CA LEU A 84 -1.94 2.30 -0.23
C LEU A 84 -3.00 1.25 0.04
N VAL A 85 -3.43 0.55 -1.01
CA VAL A 85 -4.36 -0.57 -0.88
C VAL A 85 -3.70 -1.79 -1.50
N LEU A 86 -3.67 -2.87 -0.73
CA LEU A 86 -3.18 -4.17 -1.19
C LEU A 86 -4.36 -5.13 -1.25
N ILE A 87 -4.42 -5.92 -2.32
CA ILE A 87 -5.45 -6.94 -2.48
C ILE A 87 -4.75 -8.27 -2.71
N GLY A 88 -5.15 -9.26 -1.93
CA GLY A 88 -4.54 -10.57 -2.05
C GLY A 88 -5.33 -11.63 -1.31
N ARG A 89 -4.73 -12.79 -1.19
CA ARG A 89 -5.36 -13.92 -0.56
C ARG A 89 -4.71 -14.19 0.79
N ASP A 90 -5.56 -14.42 1.79
CA ASP A 90 -5.09 -14.81 3.13
C ASP A 90 -4.00 -13.89 3.68
N LEU A 91 -4.20 -12.58 3.57
CA LEU A 91 -3.22 -11.62 4.01
C LEU A 91 -3.20 -11.52 5.54
N ASP A 92 -1.99 -11.48 6.09
CA ASP A 92 -1.81 -11.19 7.51
C ASP A 92 -1.83 -9.67 7.66
N HIS A 93 -3.00 -9.13 7.99
CA HIS A 93 -3.20 -7.69 8.03
C HIS A 93 -2.33 -7.02 9.09
N ASP A 94 -2.24 -7.62 10.26
CA ASP A 94 -1.46 -7.02 11.34
C ASP A 94 0.02 -6.96 10.99
N GLN A 95 0.54 -8.05 10.46
CA GLN A 95 1.94 -8.10 10.06
C GLN A 95 2.25 -7.10 8.96
N LEU A 96 1.39 -7.04 7.94
CA LEU A 96 1.60 -6.14 6.81
C LEU A 96 1.51 -4.68 7.24
N ARG A 97 0.55 -4.35 8.09
CA ARG A 97 0.45 -2.98 8.61
C ARG A 97 1.68 -2.61 9.40
N HIS A 98 2.16 -3.54 10.22
CA HIS A 98 3.35 -3.30 11.02
C HIS A 98 4.57 -3.06 10.12
N GLN A 99 4.74 -3.89 9.12
CA GLN A 99 5.86 -3.76 8.17
C GLN A 99 5.79 -2.46 7.39
N LEU A 100 4.59 -2.05 6.96
CA LEU A 100 4.42 -0.77 6.28
C LEU A 100 4.69 0.40 7.22
N GLN A 101 4.22 0.30 8.45
CA GLN A 101 4.47 1.34 9.44
C GLN A 101 5.98 1.49 9.71
N ASP A 102 6.71 0.39 9.67
CA ASP A 102 8.16 0.43 9.84
C ASP A 102 8.86 1.18 8.71
N CYS A 103 8.22 1.30 7.56
CA CYS A 103 8.78 2.06 6.44
C CYS A 103 8.55 3.56 6.59
N VAL A 104 7.68 3.97 7.50
CA VAL A 104 7.35 5.37 7.69
C VAL A 104 8.44 6.05 8.50
N VAL A 105 8.86 7.21 8.02
CA VAL A 105 9.86 7.99 8.74
C VAL A 105 9.20 8.59 9.98
N VAL A 106 9.80 8.33 11.12
CA VAL A 106 9.33 8.90 12.38
C VAL A 106 10.10 10.20 12.61
N SER A 107 9.34 11.28 12.76
CA SER A 107 9.95 12.56 13.06
C SER A 107 10.43 12.54 14.52
N VAL A 108 11.72 12.69 14.69
CA VAL A 108 12.32 12.71 16.02
C VAL A 108 12.78 14.12 16.31
N ASP A 109 12.11 14.77 17.21
CA ASP A 109 12.47 16.13 17.59
C ASP A 109 12.94 16.19 19.02
#